data_58516bb1100d0dd38747a477635e266f
#
_entry.id   58516bb1100d0dd38747a477635e266f
#
_cell.length_a   1.000
_cell.length_b   1.000
_cell.length_c   1.000
_cell.angle_alpha   90.00
_cell.angle_beta   90.00
_cell.angle_gamma   90.00
#
_symmetry.space_group_name_H-M   'P 1'
#
loop_
_entity.id
_entity.type
_entity.pdbx_description
1 polymer ?
#
loop_
_entity_poly.entity_id
_entity_poly.type
_entity_poly.pdbx_seq_one_letter_code
_entity_poly.pdbx_strand_id
1 'polypeptide(L)'
;MPSNDQFTAQSTVLPPLPERMRPRTLADYVGQKHLVGEGCILRNMISSGNLSSFILWGPPGVGKTTLAGIIASTLNRDFYTLSAVSAGVKDVRDVIERAKGRSVFSQGASPVLFIDEIHRFSKSQQDALLGAVENGTIVLIGATTENPSFEVITPLLSRCQVFVLKSLEVEDLQTLLDRALRTDVLLKEKDIRINENEALLRYSGGDARKLLNILEIVVDSFAGKPGPIEIDNSVVTSCIQENLAIYDKDGEMHYDIISAFIKSIRGSDPNAAVYYLARMLDGGEDPLFIARRLCLSASEDVGLANPNALLLANACFQVVHQIGMPEARIPLAEVTVYLASSPKSNTSYMAVEKALATVKEDRTKAVPLHLRNAPTKLMEDLGYSDGYKYAHDYPGHFVDLEFMPKGLEGTVFYEPAPNPHEDRLKAYLKACWPKYYV
;
A
#
# COMPACT_ATOMS: atom_id res chain seq x y z
N MET A 1 22.19 -43.54 -46.76
CA MET A 1 21.87 -43.03 -45.39
C MET A 1 21.19 -41.70 -45.55
N PRO A 2 19.92 -41.56 -45.26
CA PRO A 2 19.24 -40.25 -45.30
C PRO A 2 19.41 -39.55 -43.95
N SER A 3 19.84 -38.31 -44.01
CA SER A 3 19.94 -37.36 -42.91
C SER A 3 18.56 -36.96 -42.44
N ASN A 4 18.28 -37.21 -41.17
CA ASN A 4 17.08 -36.80 -40.47
C ASN A 4 17.30 -35.37 -39.94
N ASP A 5 16.96 -34.38 -40.72
CA ASP A 5 16.75 -33.00 -40.23
C ASP A 5 15.30 -32.88 -39.72
N GLN A 6 15.10 -33.25 -38.45
CA GLN A 6 13.92 -32.86 -37.73
C GLN A 6 14.11 -31.41 -37.20
N PHE A 7 13.65 -30.45 -37.97
CA PHE A 7 13.37 -29.11 -37.47
C PHE A 7 12.26 -29.18 -36.41
N THR A 8 12.65 -29.24 -35.14
CA THR A 8 11.73 -28.95 -34.06
C THR A 8 11.36 -27.47 -34.14
N ALA A 9 10.16 -27.16 -34.63
CA ALA A 9 9.53 -25.86 -34.47
C ALA A 9 9.38 -25.58 -32.96
N GLN A 10 10.26 -24.78 -32.39
CA GLN A 10 10.06 -24.22 -31.09
C GLN A 10 8.84 -23.30 -31.21
N SER A 11 7.72 -23.71 -30.62
CA SER A 11 6.56 -22.84 -30.43
C SER A 11 7.00 -21.71 -29.48
N THR A 12 7.34 -20.55 -30.05
CA THR A 12 7.57 -19.35 -29.28
C THR A 12 6.24 -18.94 -28.67
N VAL A 13 6.04 -19.30 -27.39
CA VAL A 13 4.89 -18.82 -26.62
C VAL A 13 5.01 -17.30 -26.55
N LEU A 14 4.06 -16.60 -27.13
CA LEU A 14 4.01 -15.13 -27.09
C LEU A 14 3.76 -14.68 -25.63
N PRO A 15 4.35 -13.55 -25.22
CA PRO A 15 4.10 -13.01 -23.88
C PRO A 15 2.62 -12.65 -23.70
N PRO A 16 2.12 -12.57 -22.45
CA PRO A 16 0.74 -12.17 -22.16
C PRO A 16 0.37 -10.82 -22.76
N LEU A 17 -0.92 -10.61 -23.05
CA LEU A 17 -1.44 -9.39 -23.69
C LEU A 17 -0.99 -8.09 -23.01
N PRO A 18 -0.95 -7.96 -21.68
CA PRO A 18 -0.44 -6.75 -21.04
C PRO A 18 1.02 -6.41 -21.40
N GLU A 19 1.86 -7.40 -21.61
CA GLU A 19 3.25 -7.18 -22.02
C GLU A 19 3.35 -6.84 -23.50
N ARG A 20 2.55 -7.49 -24.35
CA ARG A 20 2.47 -7.17 -25.79
C ARG A 20 1.95 -5.76 -26.05
N MET A 21 1.02 -5.28 -25.20
CA MET A 21 0.41 -3.96 -25.28
C MET A 21 1.17 -2.87 -24.52
N ARG A 22 2.33 -3.19 -23.92
CA ARG A 22 3.11 -2.21 -23.14
C ARG A 22 3.54 -1.05 -24.05
N PRO A 23 3.15 0.20 -23.75
CA PRO A 23 3.51 1.36 -24.55
C PRO A 23 5.03 1.61 -24.53
N ARG A 24 5.57 2.02 -25.67
CA ARG A 24 7.01 2.30 -25.84
C ARG A 24 7.31 3.79 -25.96
N THR A 25 6.30 4.59 -26.21
CA THR A 25 6.42 6.06 -26.35
C THR A 25 5.41 6.77 -25.44
N LEU A 26 5.65 8.04 -25.14
CA LEU A 26 4.68 8.87 -24.41
C LEU A 26 3.38 9.08 -25.17
N ALA A 27 3.42 9.05 -26.50
CA ALA A 27 2.22 9.16 -27.35
C ALA A 27 1.29 7.94 -27.16
N ASP A 28 1.88 6.78 -26.89
CA ASP A 28 1.15 5.54 -26.65
C ASP A 28 0.73 5.37 -25.18
N TYR A 29 1.23 6.20 -24.29
CA TYR A 29 0.96 6.09 -22.87
C TYR A 29 -0.41 6.67 -22.53
N VAL A 30 -1.32 5.83 -22.09
CA VAL A 30 -2.71 6.19 -21.78
C VAL A 30 -2.83 6.66 -20.34
N GLY A 31 -3.64 7.69 -20.10
CA GLY A 31 -3.91 8.24 -18.78
C GLY A 31 -2.85 9.21 -18.28
N GLN A 32 -2.92 9.55 -17.00
CA GLN A 32 -1.98 10.43 -16.26
C GLN A 32 -1.75 11.81 -16.91
N LYS A 33 -2.76 12.37 -17.58
CA LYS A 33 -2.66 13.66 -18.32
C LYS A 33 -2.16 14.80 -17.44
N HIS A 34 -2.43 14.76 -16.13
CA HIS A 34 -1.96 15.73 -15.14
C HIS A 34 -0.44 15.70 -14.89
N LEU A 35 0.26 14.62 -15.29
CA LEU A 35 1.70 14.46 -15.15
C LEU A 35 2.43 14.58 -16.49
N VAL A 36 1.91 13.93 -17.53
CA VAL A 36 2.56 13.80 -18.83
C VAL A 36 1.90 14.62 -19.94
N GLY A 37 0.84 15.35 -19.65
CA GLY A 37 0.19 16.29 -20.58
C GLY A 37 1.08 17.46 -20.95
N GLU A 38 0.69 18.23 -21.96
CA GLU A 38 1.41 19.42 -22.38
C GLU A 38 1.53 20.44 -21.25
N GLY A 39 2.73 20.97 -21.03
CA GLY A 39 3.02 21.93 -19.96
C GLY A 39 3.17 21.35 -18.57
N CYS A 40 2.94 20.04 -18.37
CA CYS A 40 3.11 19.39 -17.07
C CYS A 40 4.58 19.18 -16.70
N ILE A 41 4.83 19.14 -15.38
CA ILE A 41 6.21 19.11 -14.83
C ILE A 41 7.01 17.93 -15.39
N LEU A 42 6.46 16.72 -15.36
CA LEU A 42 7.16 15.52 -15.82
C LEU A 42 7.41 15.57 -17.34
N ARG A 43 6.45 16.08 -18.10
CA ARG A 43 6.63 16.31 -19.54
C ARG A 43 7.77 17.28 -19.83
N ASN A 44 7.84 18.38 -19.09
CA ASN A 44 8.91 19.38 -19.22
C ASN A 44 10.28 18.83 -18.84
N MET A 45 10.38 18.02 -17.78
CA MET A 45 11.62 17.32 -17.40
C MET A 45 12.12 16.40 -18.52
N ILE A 46 11.22 15.67 -19.15
CA ILE A 46 11.55 14.78 -20.28
C ILE A 46 12.00 15.61 -21.50
N SER A 47 11.26 16.66 -21.85
CA SER A 47 11.56 17.49 -23.02
C SER A 47 12.85 18.28 -22.88
N SER A 48 13.20 18.73 -21.67
CA SER A 48 14.46 19.45 -21.41
C SER A 48 15.67 18.54 -21.24
N GLY A 49 15.47 17.22 -21.05
CA GLY A 49 16.54 16.27 -20.73
C GLY A 49 17.04 16.37 -19.27
N ASN A 50 16.54 17.33 -18.49
CA ASN A 50 16.93 17.54 -17.10
C ASN A 50 16.07 16.69 -16.16
N LEU A 51 16.50 15.44 -15.99
CA LEU A 51 15.80 14.48 -15.14
C LEU A 51 16.39 14.50 -13.73
N SER A 52 15.60 14.89 -12.73
CA SER A 52 15.89 14.72 -11.31
C SER A 52 15.32 13.40 -10.81
N SER A 53 15.78 12.93 -9.64
CA SER A 53 15.23 11.74 -9.00
C SER A 53 13.81 11.97 -8.48
N PHE A 54 12.94 10.95 -8.60
CA PHE A 54 11.56 11.05 -8.17
C PHE A 54 10.97 9.68 -7.79
N ILE A 55 9.82 9.74 -7.12
CA ILE A 55 9.04 8.57 -6.72
C ILE A 55 7.67 8.64 -7.40
N LEU A 56 7.29 7.56 -8.06
CA LEU A 56 5.97 7.33 -8.64
C LEU A 56 5.10 6.61 -7.60
N TRP A 57 4.13 7.31 -7.04
CA TRP A 57 3.19 6.75 -6.08
C TRP A 57 1.80 6.62 -6.69
N GLY A 58 1.19 5.44 -6.57
CA GLY A 58 -0.17 5.22 -7.05
C GLY A 58 -0.54 3.74 -7.08
N PRO A 59 -1.81 3.42 -7.37
CA PRO A 59 -2.32 2.05 -7.36
C PRO A 59 -1.59 1.14 -8.36
N PRO A 60 -1.75 -0.19 -8.27
CA PRO A 60 -1.19 -1.12 -9.23
C PRO A 60 -1.75 -0.88 -10.64
N GLY A 61 -1.07 -1.36 -11.67
CA GLY A 61 -1.52 -1.37 -13.06
C GLY A 61 -1.68 -0.02 -13.76
N VAL A 62 -1.38 1.11 -13.11
CA VAL A 62 -1.50 2.47 -13.70
C VAL A 62 -0.30 2.89 -14.56
N GLY A 63 0.67 1.99 -14.76
CA GLY A 63 1.79 2.20 -15.68
C GLY A 63 3.06 2.80 -15.08
N LYS A 64 3.30 2.73 -13.76
CA LYS A 64 4.53 3.26 -13.11
C LYS A 64 5.81 2.75 -13.76
N THR A 65 5.99 1.44 -13.84
CA THR A 65 7.16 0.78 -14.46
C THR A 65 7.32 1.13 -15.93
N THR A 66 6.19 1.18 -16.64
CA THR A 66 6.13 1.53 -18.07
C THR A 66 6.57 2.96 -18.30
N LEU A 67 6.07 3.91 -17.50
CA LEU A 67 6.44 5.32 -17.58
C LEU A 67 7.94 5.53 -17.35
N ALA A 68 8.53 4.86 -16.35
CA ALA A 68 9.95 4.91 -16.09
C ALA A 68 10.79 4.42 -17.29
N GLY A 69 10.37 3.31 -17.90
CA GLY A 69 11.03 2.77 -19.11
C GLY A 69 10.93 3.71 -20.32
N ILE A 70 9.75 4.31 -20.55
CA ILE A 70 9.56 5.31 -21.63
C ILE A 70 10.45 6.52 -21.41
N ILE A 71 10.55 7.04 -20.18
CA ILE A 71 11.39 8.19 -19.85
C ILE A 71 12.87 7.89 -20.16
N ALA A 72 13.37 6.76 -19.68
CA ALA A 72 14.75 6.36 -19.92
C ALA A 72 15.06 6.17 -21.40
N SER A 73 14.16 5.51 -22.14
CA SER A 73 14.28 5.32 -23.59
C SER A 73 14.24 6.65 -24.36
N THR A 74 13.30 7.54 -24.02
CA THR A 74 13.17 8.87 -24.67
C THR A 74 14.42 9.72 -24.49
N LEU A 75 15.06 9.62 -23.32
CA LEU A 75 16.27 10.38 -23.00
C LEU A 75 17.56 9.64 -23.37
N ASN A 76 17.45 8.47 -24.01
CA ASN A 76 18.58 7.61 -24.39
C ASN A 76 19.53 7.37 -23.21
N ARG A 77 18.98 7.10 -22.02
CA ARG A 77 19.74 6.80 -20.81
C ARG A 77 19.77 5.31 -20.55
N ASP A 78 20.89 4.82 -20.03
CA ASP A 78 20.95 3.43 -19.51
C ASP A 78 19.87 3.24 -18.44
N PHE A 79 19.17 2.10 -18.49
CA PHE A 79 18.07 1.78 -17.60
C PHE A 79 18.36 0.51 -16.81
N TYR A 80 18.59 0.66 -15.52
CA TYR A 80 18.76 -0.44 -14.57
C TYR A 80 17.49 -0.65 -13.78
N THR A 81 17.08 -1.89 -13.63
CA THR A 81 15.87 -2.23 -12.88
C THR A 81 16.23 -3.13 -11.71
N LEU A 82 15.72 -2.78 -10.51
CA LEU A 82 15.76 -3.62 -9.34
C LEU A 82 14.33 -3.83 -8.82
N SER A 83 14.01 -5.07 -8.45
CA SER A 83 12.79 -5.36 -7.72
C SER A 83 13.12 -5.41 -6.23
N ALA A 84 12.45 -4.58 -5.42
CA ALA A 84 12.70 -4.55 -3.99
C ALA A 84 12.29 -5.86 -3.27
N VAL A 85 11.52 -6.71 -3.93
CA VAL A 85 11.14 -8.06 -3.42
C VAL A 85 12.33 -9.01 -3.42
N SER A 86 13.23 -8.93 -4.41
CA SER A 86 14.31 -9.90 -4.62
C SER A 86 15.72 -9.32 -4.47
N ALA A 87 15.88 -8.00 -4.56
CA ALA A 87 17.19 -7.35 -4.54
C ALA A 87 17.71 -7.15 -3.12
N GLY A 88 19.00 -7.46 -2.89
CA GLY A 88 19.73 -7.19 -1.65
C GLY A 88 20.54 -5.88 -1.69
N VAL A 89 21.15 -5.49 -0.57
CA VAL A 89 22.07 -4.33 -0.47
C VAL A 89 23.24 -4.45 -1.47
N LYS A 90 23.69 -5.67 -1.72
CA LYS A 90 24.77 -5.95 -2.69
C LYS A 90 24.36 -5.57 -4.10
N ASP A 91 23.15 -5.94 -4.52
CA ASP A 91 22.64 -5.65 -5.87
C ASP A 91 22.55 -4.15 -6.11
N VAL A 92 22.11 -3.39 -5.10
CA VAL A 92 22.08 -1.92 -5.13
C VAL A 92 23.48 -1.36 -5.36
N ARG A 93 24.47 -1.84 -4.58
CA ARG A 93 25.88 -1.38 -4.71
C ARG A 93 26.48 -1.74 -6.05
N ASP A 94 26.22 -2.95 -6.55
CA ASP A 94 26.75 -3.43 -7.84
C ASP A 94 26.22 -2.56 -9.00
N VAL A 95 24.94 -2.15 -8.96
CA VAL A 95 24.39 -1.23 -9.96
C VAL A 95 25.04 0.16 -9.87
N ILE A 96 25.21 0.69 -8.65
CA ILE A 96 25.87 1.99 -8.45
C ILE A 96 27.31 1.97 -8.94
N GLU A 97 28.07 0.91 -8.68
CA GLU A 97 29.44 0.77 -9.16
C GLU A 97 29.52 0.66 -10.70
N ARG A 98 28.60 -0.08 -11.34
CA ARG A 98 28.49 -0.11 -12.80
C ARG A 98 28.20 1.27 -13.39
N ALA A 99 27.30 2.03 -12.73
CA ALA A 99 26.97 3.40 -13.13
C ALA A 99 28.19 4.33 -13.05
N LYS A 100 28.98 4.24 -11.96
CA LYS A 100 30.25 5.00 -11.81
C LYS A 100 31.26 4.64 -12.87
N GLY A 101 31.48 3.36 -13.15
CA GLY A 101 32.45 2.90 -14.14
C GLY A 101 32.17 3.41 -15.56
N ARG A 102 30.88 3.53 -15.93
CA ARG A 102 30.50 4.10 -17.23
C ARG A 102 30.63 5.62 -17.31
N SER A 103 30.34 6.34 -16.23
CA SER A 103 30.46 7.80 -16.16
C SER A 103 31.90 8.28 -16.43
N VAL A 104 32.91 7.46 -16.15
CA VAL A 104 34.32 7.79 -16.41
C VAL A 104 34.68 7.68 -17.89
N PHE A 105 33.98 6.85 -18.67
CA PHE A 105 34.31 6.58 -20.09
C PHE A 105 33.34 7.23 -21.08
N SER A 106 32.20 7.74 -20.65
CA SER A 106 31.24 8.43 -21.53
C SER A 106 30.86 9.78 -20.93
N GLN A 107 30.96 10.85 -21.70
CA GLN A 107 30.40 12.19 -21.36
C GLN A 107 28.86 12.19 -21.41
N GLY A 108 28.22 11.07 -21.02
CA GLY A 108 26.77 10.86 -21.10
C GLY A 108 26.02 11.27 -19.82
N ALA A 109 24.74 11.46 -19.98
CA ALA A 109 23.84 11.76 -18.86
C ALA A 109 23.76 10.57 -17.87
N SER A 110 23.56 10.85 -16.58
CA SER A 110 23.46 9.83 -15.52
C SER A 110 22.43 8.75 -15.86
N PRO A 111 22.74 7.47 -15.65
CA PRO A 111 21.80 6.38 -15.90
C PRO A 111 20.60 6.44 -14.95
N VAL A 112 19.50 5.86 -15.37
CA VAL A 112 18.28 5.72 -14.57
C VAL A 112 18.33 4.39 -13.81
N LEU A 113 18.18 4.45 -12.49
CA LEU A 113 17.92 3.28 -11.66
C LEU A 113 16.44 3.28 -11.29
N PHE A 114 15.69 2.32 -11.82
CA PHE A 114 14.31 2.07 -11.46
C PHE A 114 14.23 1.02 -10.34
N ILE A 115 13.51 1.34 -9.27
CA ILE A 115 13.25 0.42 -8.16
C ILE A 115 11.75 0.23 -8.05
N ASP A 116 11.29 -0.99 -8.38
CA ASP A 116 9.89 -1.36 -8.22
C ASP A 116 9.62 -1.75 -6.76
N GLU A 117 8.48 -1.29 -6.23
CA GLU A 117 8.02 -1.49 -4.85
C GLU A 117 9.07 -1.04 -3.82
N ILE A 118 9.62 0.18 -3.99
CA ILE A 118 10.69 0.73 -3.15
C ILE A 118 10.39 0.70 -1.64
N HIS A 119 9.11 0.69 -1.25
CA HIS A 119 8.67 0.57 0.13
C HIS A 119 9.10 -0.76 0.80
N ARG A 120 9.39 -1.79 0.00
CA ARG A 120 9.89 -3.08 0.51
C ARG A 120 11.39 -3.09 0.81
N PHE A 121 12.12 -2.06 0.40
CA PHE A 121 13.51 -1.91 0.78
C PHE A 121 13.64 -1.57 2.28
N SER A 122 14.51 -2.29 2.97
CA SER A 122 14.93 -1.94 4.32
C SER A 122 15.59 -0.55 4.36
N LYS A 123 15.63 0.07 5.53
CA LYS A 123 16.28 1.37 5.71
C LYS A 123 17.75 1.36 5.22
N SER A 124 18.49 0.29 5.48
CA SER A 124 19.88 0.14 5.02
C SER A 124 20.04 0.03 3.51
N GLN A 125 19.05 -0.52 2.80
CA GLN A 125 19.04 -0.54 1.34
C GLN A 125 18.73 0.85 0.76
N GLN A 126 17.80 1.57 1.37
CA GLN A 126 17.48 2.94 0.99
C GLN A 126 18.64 3.89 1.29
N ASP A 127 19.33 3.73 2.44
CA ASP A 127 20.54 4.50 2.79
C ASP A 127 21.66 4.30 1.77
N ALA A 128 21.82 3.10 1.23
CA ALA A 128 22.86 2.82 0.20
C ALA A 128 22.67 3.63 -1.10
N LEU A 129 21.45 4.13 -1.36
CA LEU A 129 21.15 4.97 -2.54
C LEU A 129 21.52 6.43 -2.35
N LEU A 130 21.57 6.94 -1.09
CA LEU A 130 21.66 8.37 -0.79
C LEU A 130 22.84 9.04 -1.48
N GLY A 131 24.04 8.49 -1.33
CA GLY A 131 25.24 9.07 -1.92
C GLY A 131 25.22 9.10 -3.45
N ALA A 132 24.65 8.07 -4.08
CA ALA A 132 24.58 8.00 -5.53
C ALA A 132 23.53 8.97 -6.11
N VAL A 133 22.43 9.18 -5.41
CA VAL A 133 21.39 10.16 -5.76
C VAL A 133 21.89 11.58 -5.54
N GLU A 134 22.55 11.86 -4.41
CA GLU A 134 23.06 13.18 -4.03
C GLU A 134 24.14 13.67 -4.98
N ASN A 135 25.07 12.78 -5.36
CA ASN A 135 26.18 13.10 -6.28
C ASN A 135 25.76 13.02 -7.75
N GLY A 136 24.51 12.71 -8.07
CA GLY A 136 24.03 12.57 -9.44
C GLY A 136 24.66 11.40 -10.20
N THR A 137 25.24 10.41 -9.49
CA THR A 137 25.79 9.19 -10.13
C THR A 137 24.71 8.40 -10.84
N ILE A 138 23.51 8.42 -10.29
CA ILE A 138 22.28 7.83 -10.86
C ILE A 138 21.13 8.82 -10.74
N VAL A 139 20.14 8.68 -11.61
CA VAL A 139 18.80 9.23 -11.40
C VAL A 139 17.91 8.12 -10.89
N LEU A 140 17.40 8.27 -9.68
CA LEU A 140 16.50 7.30 -9.07
C LEU A 140 15.06 7.55 -9.52
N ILE A 141 14.40 6.49 -10.00
CA ILE A 141 12.94 6.44 -10.17
C ILE A 141 12.42 5.32 -9.27
N GLY A 142 11.85 5.68 -8.11
CA GLY A 142 11.19 4.72 -7.24
C GLY A 142 9.72 4.55 -7.63
N ALA A 143 9.19 3.33 -7.59
CA ALA A 143 7.74 3.08 -7.72
C ALA A 143 7.21 2.45 -6.43
N THR A 144 6.02 2.85 -6.02
CA THR A 144 5.36 2.31 -4.82
C THR A 144 3.85 2.41 -4.92
N THR A 145 3.15 1.45 -4.31
CA THR A 145 1.72 1.49 -4.07
C THR A 145 1.40 2.10 -2.69
N GLU A 146 2.36 2.08 -1.76
CA GLU A 146 2.21 2.59 -0.41
C GLU A 146 2.58 4.07 -0.30
N ASN A 147 2.08 4.76 0.74
CA ASN A 147 2.39 6.18 0.92
C ASN A 147 3.88 6.38 1.24
N PRO A 148 4.63 7.04 0.34
CA PRO A 148 6.08 7.20 0.50
C PRO A 148 6.48 7.97 1.75
N SER A 149 5.60 8.78 2.32
CA SER A 149 5.89 9.55 3.55
C SER A 149 6.09 8.66 4.77
N PHE A 150 5.59 7.42 4.75
CA PHE A 150 5.76 6.46 5.84
C PHE A 150 6.83 5.41 5.55
N GLU A 151 6.99 5.05 4.28
CA GLU A 151 7.77 3.89 3.86
C GLU A 151 9.16 4.26 3.32
N VAL A 152 9.35 5.47 2.83
CA VAL A 152 10.62 5.94 2.32
C VAL A 152 11.30 6.83 3.36
N ILE A 153 12.60 6.59 3.59
CA ILE A 153 13.35 7.37 4.59
C ILE A 153 13.39 8.86 4.22
N THR A 154 13.25 9.72 5.22
CA THR A 154 13.22 11.17 5.05
C THR A 154 14.41 11.74 4.26
N PRO A 155 15.67 11.27 4.45
CA PRO A 155 16.80 11.74 3.65
C PRO A 155 16.65 11.46 2.15
N LEU A 156 16.03 10.34 1.76
CA LEU A 156 15.81 10.02 0.36
C LEU A 156 14.64 10.83 -0.21
N LEU A 157 13.55 10.99 0.54
CA LEU A 157 12.41 11.83 0.16
C LEU A 157 12.80 13.30 -0.07
N SER A 158 13.72 13.83 0.74
CA SER A 158 14.18 15.23 0.57
C SER A 158 14.95 15.48 -0.73
N ARG A 159 15.39 14.40 -1.40
CA ARG A 159 16.15 14.44 -2.67
C ARG A 159 15.32 13.98 -3.88
N CYS A 160 14.10 13.54 -3.65
CA CYS A 160 13.22 13.03 -4.69
C CYS A 160 11.91 13.84 -4.74
N GLN A 161 11.44 14.15 -5.93
CA GLN A 161 10.07 14.63 -6.11
C GLN A 161 9.09 13.45 -6.01
N VAL A 162 7.86 13.69 -5.54
CA VAL A 162 6.82 12.64 -5.51
C VAL A 162 5.75 12.98 -6.53
N PHE A 163 5.53 12.09 -7.48
CA PHE A 163 4.46 12.19 -8.47
C PHE A 163 3.38 11.17 -8.15
N VAL A 164 2.14 11.65 -8.00
CA VAL A 164 0.99 10.81 -7.69
C VAL A 164 0.30 10.39 -8.98
N LEU A 165 0.30 9.08 -9.23
CA LEU A 165 -0.47 8.48 -10.32
C LEU A 165 -1.86 8.10 -9.82
N LYS A 166 -2.86 8.33 -10.66
CA LYS A 166 -4.26 8.00 -10.38
C LYS A 166 -4.66 6.72 -11.10
N SER A 167 -5.71 6.07 -10.61
CA SER A 167 -6.39 5.01 -11.38
C SER A 167 -6.77 5.54 -12.75
N LEU A 168 -6.79 4.67 -13.75
CA LEU A 168 -7.23 5.05 -15.08
C LEU A 168 -8.73 5.31 -15.09
N GLU A 169 -9.12 6.37 -15.76
CA GLU A 169 -10.53 6.71 -15.95
C GLU A 169 -11.16 5.77 -16.99
N VAL A 170 -12.49 5.76 -17.07
CA VAL A 170 -13.25 4.89 -17.98
C VAL A 170 -12.84 5.13 -19.45
N GLU A 171 -12.63 6.38 -19.83
CA GLU A 171 -12.21 6.78 -21.17
C GLU A 171 -10.79 6.29 -21.52
N ASP A 172 -9.91 6.27 -20.54
CA ASP A 172 -8.55 5.76 -20.69
C ASP A 172 -8.56 4.23 -20.91
N LEU A 173 -9.36 3.51 -20.11
CA LEU A 173 -9.55 2.07 -20.24
C LEU A 173 -10.19 1.69 -21.57
N GLN A 174 -11.18 2.45 -22.04
CA GLN A 174 -11.80 2.25 -23.35
C GLN A 174 -10.78 2.45 -24.47
N THR A 175 -9.98 3.50 -24.39
CA THR A 175 -8.90 3.75 -25.37
C THR A 175 -7.91 2.58 -25.43
N LEU A 176 -7.57 2.02 -24.26
CA LEU A 176 -6.66 0.88 -24.16
C LEU A 176 -7.28 -0.39 -24.76
N LEU A 177 -8.58 -0.62 -24.51
CA LEU A 177 -9.34 -1.75 -25.03
C LEU A 177 -9.41 -1.69 -26.57
N ASP A 178 -9.81 -0.56 -27.13
CA ASP A 178 -9.91 -0.34 -28.57
C ASP A 178 -8.55 -0.50 -29.26
N ARG A 179 -7.49 -0.01 -28.62
CA ARG A 179 -6.14 -0.17 -29.11
C ARG A 179 -5.71 -1.64 -29.11
N ALA A 180 -5.99 -2.39 -28.05
CA ALA A 180 -5.64 -3.81 -27.97
C ALA A 180 -6.27 -4.61 -29.11
N LEU A 181 -7.55 -4.39 -29.37
CA LEU A 181 -8.28 -5.05 -30.46
C LEU A 181 -7.72 -4.73 -31.84
N ARG A 182 -7.26 -3.48 -32.06
CA ARG A 182 -6.76 -3.02 -33.37
C ARG A 182 -5.31 -3.37 -33.64
N THR A 183 -4.46 -3.40 -32.62
CA THR A 183 -3.00 -3.44 -32.79
C THR A 183 -2.31 -4.69 -32.30
N ASP A 184 -2.93 -5.46 -31.38
CA ASP A 184 -2.33 -6.70 -30.91
C ASP A 184 -2.24 -7.75 -32.02
N VAL A 185 -1.12 -8.44 -32.08
CA VAL A 185 -0.81 -9.39 -33.15
C VAL A 185 -1.76 -10.60 -33.22
N LEU A 186 -2.34 -10.99 -32.09
CA LEU A 186 -3.27 -12.12 -32.01
C LEU A 186 -4.74 -11.67 -32.09
N LEU A 187 -5.08 -10.54 -31.45
CA LEU A 187 -6.48 -10.11 -31.35
C LEU A 187 -6.99 -9.53 -32.69
N LYS A 188 -6.16 -8.78 -33.41
CA LYS A 188 -6.54 -8.15 -34.70
C LYS A 188 -6.95 -9.15 -35.78
N GLU A 189 -6.51 -10.43 -35.68
CA GLU A 189 -6.84 -11.47 -36.64
C GLU A 189 -8.13 -12.22 -36.30
N LYS A 190 -8.73 -11.95 -35.15
CA LYS A 190 -9.97 -12.57 -34.67
C LYS A 190 -11.15 -11.61 -34.92
N ASP A 191 -12.31 -12.14 -35.33
CA ASP A 191 -13.56 -11.36 -35.39
C ASP A 191 -14.14 -11.22 -33.98
N ILE A 192 -13.67 -10.21 -33.25
CA ILE A 192 -14.08 -9.91 -31.88
C ILE A 192 -15.04 -8.75 -31.87
N ARG A 193 -16.24 -8.96 -31.31
CA ARG A 193 -17.31 -7.98 -31.19
C ARG A 193 -17.62 -7.77 -29.70
N ILE A 194 -17.34 -6.59 -29.22
CA ILE A 194 -17.70 -6.19 -27.85
C ILE A 194 -19.04 -5.50 -27.92
N ASN A 195 -20.09 -6.21 -27.51
CA ASN A 195 -21.47 -5.71 -27.48
C ASN A 195 -21.71 -4.88 -26.22
N GLU A 196 -21.08 -5.28 -25.10
CA GLU A 196 -21.14 -4.61 -23.80
C GLU A 196 -19.76 -4.70 -23.13
N ASN A 197 -19.28 -3.62 -22.50
CA ASN A 197 -17.95 -3.54 -21.91
C ASN A 197 -17.94 -3.12 -20.43
N GLU A 198 -19.10 -2.85 -19.83
CA GLU A 198 -19.20 -2.37 -18.45
C GLU A 198 -18.58 -3.35 -17.44
N ALA A 199 -18.76 -4.67 -17.70
CA ALA A 199 -18.15 -5.71 -16.85
C ALA A 199 -16.62 -5.69 -16.96
N LEU A 200 -16.05 -5.60 -18.18
CA LEU A 200 -14.61 -5.48 -18.40
C LEU A 200 -14.02 -4.28 -17.64
N LEU A 201 -14.66 -3.11 -17.80
CA LEU A 201 -14.22 -1.87 -17.18
C LEU A 201 -14.36 -1.92 -15.64
N ARG A 202 -15.50 -2.42 -15.15
CA ARG A 202 -15.76 -2.56 -13.71
C ARG A 202 -14.77 -3.52 -13.03
N TYR A 203 -14.53 -4.70 -13.61
CA TYR A 203 -13.63 -5.68 -13.03
C TYR A 203 -12.16 -5.29 -13.15
N SER A 204 -11.80 -4.39 -14.07
CA SER A 204 -10.44 -3.84 -14.15
C SER A 204 -10.11 -2.89 -12.99
N GLY A 205 -11.12 -2.19 -12.43
CA GLY A 205 -10.94 -1.27 -11.31
C GLY A 205 -9.93 -0.14 -11.58
N GLY A 206 -9.77 0.32 -12.83
CA GLY A 206 -8.79 1.35 -13.20
C GLY A 206 -7.37 0.83 -13.43
N ASP A 207 -7.18 -0.50 -13.47
CA ASP A 207 -5.90 -1.18 -13.71
C ASP A 207 -5.82 -1.68 -15.16
N ALA A 208 -4.88 -1.13 -15.94
CA ALA A 208 -4.67 -1.49 -17.35
C ALA A 208 -4.23 -2.95 -17.52
N ARG A 209 -3.38 -3.47 -16.62
CA ARG A 209 -2.90 -4.86 -16.67
C ARG A 209 -4.05 -5.82 -16.45
N LYS A 210 -4.90 -5.52 -15.47
CA LYS A 210 -6.07 -6.32 -15.14
C LYS A 210 -7.09 -6.34 -16.29
N LEU A 211 -7.38 -5.16 -16.92
CA LEU A 211 -8.24 -5.08 -18.08
C LEU A 211 -7.78 -5.99 -19.21
N LEU A 212 -6.49 -5.90 -19.57
CA LEU A 212 -5.93 -6.68 -20.67
C LEU A 212 -5.87 -8.18 -20.37
N ASN A 213 -5.59 -8.55 -19.12
CA ASN A 213 -5.65 -9.95 -18.71
C ASN A 213 -7.07 -10.51 -18.79
N ILE A 214 -8.08 -9.75 -18.33
CA ILE A 214 -9.48 -10.17 -18.45
C ILE A 214 -9.85 -10.37 -19.92
N LEU A 215 -9.50 -9.42 -20.78
CA LEU A 215 -9.75 -9.53 -22.21
C LEU A 215 -9.11 -10.80 -22.82
N GLU A 216 -7.85 -11.09 -22.47
CA GLU A 216 -7.15 -12.28 -22.96
C GLU A 216 -7.84 -13.56 -22.52
N ILE A 217 -8.20 -13.70 -21.23
CA ILE A 217 -8.93 -14.86 -20.68
C ILE A 217 -10.29 -15.03 -21.39
N VAL A 218 -11.06 -13.95 -21.56
CA VAL A 218 -12.35 -14.01 -22.23
C VAL A 218 -12.19 -14.48 -23.67
N VAL A 219 -11.24 -13.93 -24.41
CA VAL A 219 -10.96 -14.35 -25.79
C VAL A 219 -10.49 -15.81 -25.86
N ASP A 220 -9.68 -16.25 -24.93
CA ASP A 220 -9.18 -17.63 -24.89
C ASP A 220 -10.25 -18.65 -24.52
N SER A 221 -11.32 -18.26 -23.80
CA SER A 221 -12.46 -19.13 -23.51
C SER A 221 -13.26 -19.54 -24.78
N PHE A 222 -13.05 -18.83 -25.89
CA PHE A 222 -13.60 -19.17 -27.19
C PHE A 222 -12.67 -20.00 -28.07
N ALA A 223 -11.49 -20.41 -27.54
CA ALA A 223 -10.55 -21.20 -28.32
C ALA A 223 -11.20 -22.51 -28.81
N GLY A 224 -11.11 -22.77 -30.11
CA GLY A 224 -11.71 -23.96 -30.76
C GLY A 224 -13.21 -23.84 -31.05
N LYS A 225 -13.88 -22.74 -30.73
CA LYS A 225 -15.27 -22.52 -31.11
C LYS A 225 -15.32 -21.81 -32.45
N PRO A 226 -16.16 -22.27 -33.44
CA PRO A 226 -16.34 -21.56 -34.73
C PRO A 226 -17.21 -20.33 -34.54
N GLY A 227 -16.91 -19.27 -35.33
CA GLY A 227 -17.71 -18.05 -35.39
C GLY A 227 -17.08 -16.82 -34.75
N PRO A 228 -17.77 -15.67 -34.78
CA PRO A 228 -17.31 -14.45 -34.14
C PRO A 228 -17.26 -14.61 -32.61
N ILE A 229 -16.31 -13.91 -31.97
CA ILE A 229 -16.20 -13.85 -30.53
C ILE A 229 -17.07 -12.68 -30.06
N GLU A 230 -18.23 -12.99 -29.52
CA GLU A 230 -19.16 -11.98 -29.00
C GLU A 230 -18.94 -11.84 -27.48
N ILE A 231 -18.57 -10.65 -27.04
CA ILE A 231 -18.27 -10.32 -25.64
C ILE A 231 -19.38 -9.40 -25.13
N ASP A 232 -20.11 -9.89 -24.13
CA ASP A 232 -21.08 -9.15 -23.33
C ASP A 232 -20.77 -9.26 -21.83
N ASN A 233 -21.51 -8.55 -21.00
CA ASN A 233 -21.31 -8.53 -19.56
C ASN A 233 -21.49 -9.91 -18.91
N SER A 234 -22.35 -10.77 -19.47
CA SER A 234 -22.63 -12.11 -18.94
C SER A 234 -21.46 -13.05 -19.20
N VAL A 235 -20.90 -13.03 -20.40
CA VAL A 235 -19.71 -13.79 -20.79
C VAL A 235 -18.52 -13.41 -19.92
N VAL A 236 -18.25 -12.11 -19.77
CA VAL A 236 -17.16 -11.61 -18.91
C VAL A 236 -17.33 -12.09 -17.48
N THR A 237 -18.55 -11.95 -16.93
CA THR A 237 -18.83 -12.36 -15.55
C THR A 237 -18.65 -13.87 -15.34
N SER A 238 -19.13 -14.69 -16.27
CA SER A 238 -18.97 -16.15 -16.22
C SER A 238 -17.49 -16.55 -16.29
N CYS A 239 -16.73 -15.99 -17.24
CA CYS A 239 -15.30 -16.27 -17.38
C CYS A 239 -14.50 -15.88 -16.12
N ILE A 240 -14.85 -14.77 -15.47
CA ILE A 240 -14.22 -14.35 -14.24
C ILE A 240 -14.60 -15.29 -13.09
N GLN A 241 -15.87 -15.67 -12.94
CA GLN A 241 -16.33 -16.57 -11.88
C GLN A 241 -15.70 -17.96 -11.98
N GLU A 242 -15.52 -18.51 -13.18
CA GLU A 242 -14.84 -19.78 -13.40
C GLU A 242 -13.33 -19.72 -13.09
N ASN A 243 -12.72 -18.51 -13.17
CA ASN A 243 -11.29 -18.30 -12.96
C ASN A 243 -10.98 -17.54 -11.65
N LEU A 244 -11.93 -17.39 -10.73
CA LEU A 244 -11.81 -16.62 -9.49
C LEU A 244 -10.61 -17.05 -8.62
N ALA A 245 -10.22 -18.32 -8.65
CA ALA A 245 -9.04 -18.83 -7.93
C ALA A 245 -7.70 -18.22 -8.42
N ILE A 246 -7.66 -17.64 -9.62
CA ILE A 246 -6.44 -17.08 -10.24
C ILE A 246 -6.41 -15.54 -10.12
N TYR A 247 -7.57 -14.89 -9.91
CA TYR A 247 -7.75 -13.47 -10.19
C TYR A 247 -7.65 -12.53 -8.98
N ASP A 248 -7.77 -13.02 -7.74
CA ASP A 248 -8.13 -12.14 -6.61
C ASP A 248 -7.06 -11.93 -5.54
N LYS A 249 -5.78 -12.00 -5.86
CA LYS A 249 -4.73 -11.65 -4.86
C LYS A 249 -4.55 -10.16 -4.61
N ASP A 250 -5.00 -9.26 -5.54
CA ASP A 250 -4.77 -7.81 -5.44
C ASP A 250 -5.96 -6.95 -5.96
N GLY A 251 -7.18 -7.48 -6.03
CA GLY A 251 -8.34 -6.83 -6.67
C GLY A 251 -9.35 -6.16 -5.75
N GLU A 252 -10.30 -5.44 -6.34
CA GLU A 252 -11.38 -4.71 -5.66
C GLU A 252 -12.27 -5.63 -4.79
N MET A 253 -12.52 -6.87 -5.23
CA MET A 253 -13.23 -7.89 -4.43
C MET A 253 -12.46 -8.29 -3.17
N HIS A 254 -11.13 -8.27 -3.19
CA HIS A 254 -10.30 -8.48 -2.01
C HIS A 254 -10.58 -7.42 -0.95
N TYR A 255 -10.59 -6.13 -1.35
CA TYR A 255 -10.91 -5.02 -0.44
C TYR A 255 -12.37 -5.08 0.05
N ASP A 256 -13.30 -5.52 -0.78
CA ASP A 256 -14.71 -5.66 -0.41
C ASP A 256 -14.91 -6.78 0.61
N ILE A 257 -14.29 -7.94 0.42
CA ILE A 257 -14.38 -9.06 1.35
C ILE A 257 -13.74 -8.71 2.69
N ILE A 258 -12.55 -8.09 2.69
CA ILE A 258 -11.87 -7.61 3.90
C ILE A 258 -12.74 -6.56 4.61
N SER A 259 -13.28 -5.62 3.86
CA SER A 259 -14.17 -4.58 4.41
C SER A 259 -15.44 -5.20 5.04
N ALA A 260 -16.02 -6.19 4.38
CA ALA A 260 -17.17 -6.94 4.90
C ALA A 260 -16.78 -7.73 6.16
N PHE A 261 -15.62 -8.38 6.17
CA PHE A 261 -15.07 -9.09 7.32
C PHE A 261 -14.95 -8.18 8.54
N ILE A 262 -14.25 -7.05 8.39
CA ILE A 262 -14.04 -6.08 9.46
C ILE A 262 -15.39 -5.50 9.94
N LYS A 263 -16.28 -5.13 9.02
CA LYS A 263 -17.61 -4.60 9.35
C LYS A 263 -18.48 -5.60 10.06
N SER A 264 -18.35 -6.89 9.74
CA SER A 264 -19.07 -7.96 10.45
C SER A 264 -18.58 -8.12 11.88
N ILE A 265 -17.27 -8.06 12.13
CA ILE A 265 -16.70 -8.05 13.49
C ILE A 265 -17.18 -6.82 14.24
N ARG A 266 -17.10 -5.64 13.65
CA ARG A 266 -17.56 -4.36 14.22
C ARG A 266 -19.06 -4.38 14.53
N GLY A 267 -19.84 -4.96 13.62
CA GLY A 267 -21.30 -5.11 13.76
C GLY A 267 -21.73 -6.25 14.68
N SER A 268 -20.78 -6.97 15.29
CA SER A 268 -21.06 -8.10 16.21
C SER A 268 -21.84 -9.25 15.57
N ASP A 269 -21.58 -9.56 14.29
CA ASP A 269 -22.10 -10.74 13.60
C ASP A 269 -20.98 -11.78 13.40
N PRO A 270 -20.86 -12.79 14.32
CA PRO A 270 -19.84 -13.82 14.21
C PRO A 270 -20.06 -14.75 13.00
N ASN A 271 -21.31 -14.95 12.55
CA ASN A 271 -21.60 -15.82 11.42
C ASN A 271 -21.14 -15.21 10.11
N ALA A 272 -21.46 -13.93 9.87
CA ALA A 272 -20.97 -13.19 8.72
C ALA A 272 -19.44 -13.06 8.76
N ALA A 273 -18.84 -12.78 9.93
CA ALA A 273 -17.40 -12.68 10.07
C ALA A 273 -16.68 -13.99 9.70
N VAL A 274 -17.15 -15.14 10.19
CA VAL A 274 -16.58 -16.46 9.84
C VAL A 274 -16.81 -16.79 8.37
N TYR A 275 -17.94 -16.42 7.79
CA TYR A 275 -18.21 -16.62 6.36
C TYR A 275 -17.20 -15.84 5.50
N TYR A 276 -16.98 -14.56 5.79
CA TYR A 276 -15.99 -13.76 5.04
C TYR A 276 -14.54 -14.20 5.30
N LEU A 277 -14.22 -14.67 6.51
CA LEU A 277 -12.95 -15.34 6.79
C LEU A 277 -12.75 -16.55 5.86
N ALA A 278 -13.74 -17.43 5.77
CA ALA A 278 -13.70 -18.61 4.91
C ALA A 278 -13.50 -18.21 3.44
N ARG A 279 -14.18 -17.18 2.96
CA ARG A 279 -14.00 -16.65 1.60
C ARG A 279 -12.60 -16.12 1.35
N MET A 280 -11.98 -15.44 2.33
CA MET A 280 -10.59 -14.99 2.21
C MET A 280 -9.62 -16.18 2.13
N LEU A 281 -9.80 -17.17 2.99
CA LEU A 281 -8.95 -18.37 3.02
C LEU A 281 -9.09 -19.21 1.74
N ASP A 282 -10.30 -19.39 1.23
CA ASP A 282 -10.59 -20.09 -0.03
C ASP A 282 -9.99 -19.35 -1.23
N GLY A 283 -10.05 -18.01 -1.24
CA GLY A 283 -9.40 -17.15 -2.22
C GLY A 283 -7.86 -17.08 -2.13
N GLY A 284 -7.25 -17.78 -1.16
CA GLY A 284 -5.79 -17.84 -1.00
C GLY A 284 -5.15 -16.60 -0.38
N GLU A 285 -5.92 -15.84 0.42
CA GLU A 285 -5.41 -14.71 1.18
C GLU A 285 -4.29 -15.11 2.14
N ASP A 286 -3.30 -14.22 2.32
CA ASP A 286 -2.24 -14.40 3.32
C ASP A 286 -2.83 -14.50 4.73
N PRO A 287 -2.68 -15.66 5.42
CA PRO A 287 -3.19 -15.82 6.78
C PRO A 287 -2.63 -14.78 7.77
N LEU A 288 -1.39 -14.32 7.56
CA LEU A 288 -0.76 -13.28 8.37
C LEU A 288 -1.40 -11.90 8.10
N PHE A 289 -1.84 -11.64 6.88
CA PHE A 289 -2.59 -10.44 6.57
C PHE A 289 -3.92 -10.43 7.34
N ILE A 290 -4.67 -11.54 7.32
CA ILE A 290 -5.92 -11.68 8.08
C ILE A 290 -5.66 -11.48 9.58
N ALA A 291 -4.62 -12.11 10.13
CA ALA A 291 -4.27 -11.95 11.53
C ALA A 291 -3.90 -10.50 11.90
N ARG A 292 -3.22 -9.75 11.02
CA ARG A 292 -2.98 -8.30 11.20
C ARG A 292 -4.28 -7.52 11.28
N ARG A 293 -5.28 -7.85 10.44
CA ARG A 293 -6.60 -7.20 10.49
C ARG A 293 -7.35 -7.49 11.78
N LEU A 294 -7.23 -8.71 12.32
CA LEU A 294 -7.78 -9.05 13.62
C LEU A 294 -7.13 -8.23 14.76
N CYS A 295 -5.80 -8.04 14.75
CA CYS A 295 -5.12 -7.17 15.71
C CYS A 295 -5.62 -5.71 15.63
N LEU A 296 -5.85 -5.21 14.43
CA LEU A 296 -6.41 -3.86 14.23
C LEU A 296 -7.81 -3.75 14.78
N SER A 297 -8.74 -4.67 14.41
CA SER A 297 -10.12 -4.69 14.92
C SER A 297 -10.18 -4.89 16.44
N ALA A 298 -9.26 -5.67 17.01
CA ALA A 298 -9.15 -5.83 18.46
C ALA A 298 -8.88 -4.51 19.19
N SER A 299 -8.08 -3.62 18.58
CA SER A 299 -7.74 -2.32 19.16
C SER A 299 -8.73 -1.22 18.81
N GLU A 300 -9.21 -1.17 17.55
CA GLU A 300 -10.08 -0.13 17.02
C GLU A 300 -11.54 -0.33 17.44
N ASP A 301 -12.06 -1.58 17.32
CA ASP A 301 -13.48 -1.86 17.48
C ASP A 301 -13.84 -2.39 18.87
N VAL A 302 -13.03 -3.32 19.43
CA VAL A 302 -13.24 -3.89 20.77
C VAL A 302 -12.59 -3.01 21.84
N GLY A 303 -11.33 -2.61 21.63
CA GLY A 303 -10.63 -1.66 22.47
C GLY A 303 -10.73 -1.95 23.97
N LEU A 304 -11.00 -0.90 24.73
CA LEU A 304 -11.09 -0.96 26.20
C LEU A 304 -12.35 -1.65 26.72
N ALA A 305 -13.34 -1.98 25.89
CA ALA A 305 -14.47 -2.78 26.33
C ALA A 305 -14.07 -4.21 26.73
N ASN A 306 -13.02 -4.74 26.09
CA ASN A 306 -12.42 -6.04 26.44
C ASN A 306 -10.91 -6.03 26.16
N PRO A 307 -10.07 -5.66 27.13
CA PRO A 307 -8.61 -5.56 26.95
C PRO A 307 -7.91 -6.86 26.52
N ASN A 308 -8.52 -8.03 26.77
CA ASN A 308 -7.99 -9.32 26.33
C ASN A 308 -8.04 -9.49 24.81
N ALA A 309 -8.83 -8.72 24.10
CA ALA A 309 -9.00 -8.83 22.66
C ALA A 309 -7.67 -8.66 21.92
N LEU A 310 -6.91 -7.64 22.24
CA LEU A 310 -5.59 -7.40 21.62
C LEU A 310 -4.59 -8.49 21.98
N LEU A 311 -4.61 -9.00 23.21
CA LEU A 311 -3.71 -10.08 23.64
C LEU A 311 -3.99 -11.36 22.85
N LEU A 312 -5.25 -11.74 22.68
CA LEU A 312 -5.65 -12.92 21.91
C LEU A 312 -5.36 -12.75 20.42
N ALA A 313 -5.63 -11.58 19.87
CA ALA A 313 -5.32 -11.30 18.45
C ALA A 313 -3.81 -11.36 18.19
N ASN A 314 -2.98 -10.83 19.09
CA ASN A 314 -1.54 -10.93 18.97
C ASN A 314 -1.04 -12.38 19.14
N ALA A 315 -1.59 -13.15 20.08
CA ALA A 315 -1.28 -14.56 20.23
C ALA A 315 -1.66 -15.33 18.96
N CYS A 316 -2.83 -15.06 18.37
CA CYS A 316 -3.24 -15.62 17.08
C CYS A 316 -2.24 -15.31 15.98
N PHE A 317 -1.80 -14.05 15.84
CA PHE A 317 -0.79 -13.67 14.86
C PHE A 317 0.50 -14.51 14.98
N GLN A 318 1.00 -14.69 16.20
CA GLN A 318 2.19 -15.49 16.46
C GLN A 318 1.98 -16.98 16.13
N VAL A 319 0.84 -17.54 16.54
CA VAL A 319 0.50 -18.95 16.24
C VAL A 319 0.36 -19.16 14.73
N VAL A 320 -0.36 -18.30 14.02
CA VAL A 320 -0.52 -18.37 12.56
C VAL A 320 0.83 -18.34 11.85
N HIS A 321 1.76 -17.47 12.32
CA HIS A 321 3.12 -17.41 11.78
C HIS A 321 3.91 -18.71 11.99
N GLN A 322 3.68 -19.40 13.11
CA GLN A 322 4.43 -20.63 13.47
C GLN A 322 3.90 -21.88 12.77
N ILE A 323 2.57 -22.02 12.68
CA ILE A 323 1.97 -23.27 12.19
C ILE A 323 1.67 -23.24 10.69
N GLY A 324 1.36 -22.07 10.10
CA GLY A 324 0.99 -21.96 8.68
C GLY A 324 -0.33 -22.64 8.32
N MET A 325 -0.65 -22.65 7.02
CA MET A 325 -1.83 -23.35 6.49
C MET A 325 -1.54 -24.85 6.32
N PRO A 326 -2.55 -25.74 6.44
CA PRO A 326 -3.99 -25.46 6.59
C PRO A 326 -4.47 -25.22 8.03
N GLU A 327 -3.67 -25.44 9.05
CA GLU A 327 -4.08 -25.41 10.47
C GLU A 327 -4.31 -23.98 10.98
N ALA A 328 -3.67 -22.96 10.40
CA ALA A 328 -3.83 -21.54 10.76
C ALA A 328 -5.30 -21.04 10.71
N ARG A 329 -6.16 -21.72 9.92
CA ARG A 329 -7.60 -21.41 9.87
C ARG A 329 -8.29 -21.54 11.23
N ILE A 330 -7.78 -22.40 12.12
CA ILE A 330 -8.42 -22.69 13.42
C ILE A 330 -8.27 -21.52 14.38
N PRO A 331 -7.04 -21.03 14.71
CA PRO A 331 -6.87 -19.86 15.55
C PRO A 331 -7.44 -18.58 14.93
N LEU A 332 -7.43 -18.44 13.60
CA LEU A 332 -8.09 -17.32 12.92
C LEU A 332 -9.59 -17.33 13.16
N ALA A 333 -10.27 -18.48 13.05
CA ALA A 333 -11.70 -18.60 13.31
C ALA A 333 -12.04 -18.35 14.78
N GLU A 334 -11.26 -18.90 15.71
CA GLU A 334 -11.45 -18.69 17.16
C GLU A 334 -11.42 -17.19 17.51
N VAL A 335 -10.39 -16.47 17.08
CA VAL A 335 -10.25 -15.04 17.38
C VAL A 335 -11.27 -14.20 16.63
N THR A 336 -11.64 -14.56 15.41
CA THR A 336 -12.73 -13.91 14.66
C THR A 336 -14.05 -13.96 15.45
N VAL A 337 -14.44 -15.15 15.94
CA VAL A 337 -15.66 -15.33 16.76
C VAL A 337 -15.54 -14.54 18.06
N TYR A 338 -14.39 -14.61 18.72
CA TYR A 338 -14.17 -13.90 19.98
C TYR A 338 -14.33 -12.38 19.82
N LEU A 339 -13.72 -11.79 18.81
CA LEU A 339 -13.81 -10.35 18.54
C LEU A 339 -15.22 -9.94 18.11
N ALA A 340 -15.86 -10.72 17.24
CA ALA A 340 -17.23 -10.45 16.82
C ALA A 340 -18.23 -10.52 17.98
N SER A 341 -18.00 -11.42 18.95
CA SER A 341 -18.86 -11.61 20.13
C SER A 341 -18.49 -10.73 21.33
N SER A 342 -17.40 -9.95 21.26
CA SER A 342 -16.98 -9.05 22.34
C SER A 342 -17.76 -7.73 22.31
N PRO A 343 -17.98 -7.08 23.47
CA PRO A 343 -18.43 -5.69 23.52
C PRO A 343 -17.52 -4.77 22.70
N LYS A 344 -18.04 -3.68 22.20
CA LYS A 344 -17.32 -2.75 21.32
C LYS A 344 -17.07 -1.41 22.01
N SER A 345 -15.85 -0.88 21.80
CA SER A 345 -15.48 0.47 22.20
C SER A 345 -14.33 1.00 21.31
N ASN A 346 -14.55 2.12 20.71
CA ASN A 346 -13.51 2.83 19.94
C ASN A 346 -12.95 4.06 20.66
N THR A 347 -13.14 4.17 21.97
CA THR A 347 -12.81 5.36 22.74
C THR A 347 -11.33 5.73 22.69
N SER A 348 -10.42 4.75 22.72
CA SER A 348 -8.97 4.96 22.58
C SER A 348 -8.59 5.44 21.17
N TYR A 349 -9.24 4.91 20.13
CA TYR A 349 -9.07 5.37 18.75
C TYR A 349 -9.55 6.83 18.61
N MET A 350 -10.74 7.16 19.09
CA MET A 350 -11.26 8.53 19.05
C MET A 350 -10.41 9.50 19.85
N ALA A 351 -9.83 9.05 20.97
CA ALA A 351 -8.94 9.87 21.79
C ALA A 351 -7.67 10.30 21.01
N VAL A 352 -7.01 9.36 20.35
CA VAL A 352 -5.81 9.67 19.55
C VAL A 352 -6.13 10.52 18.33
N GLU A 353 -7.27 10.31 17.65
CA GLU A 353 -7.71 11.15 16.52
C GLU A 353 -7.97 12.58 16.93
N LYS A 354 -8.68 12.80 18.05
CA LYS A 354 -8.90 14.14 18.63
C LYS A 354 -7.57 14.82 18.99
N ALA A 355 -6.65 14.07 19.62
CA ALA A 355 -5.34 14.60 19.99
C ALA A 355 -4.49 14.96 18.75
N LEU A 356 -4.50 14.12 17.72
CA LEU A 356 -3.81 14.40 16.45
C LEU A 356 -4.37 15.63 15.73
N ALA A 357 -5.68 15.82 15.75
CA ALA A 357 -6.31 17.02 15.19
C ALA A 357 -5.83 18.27 15.93
N THR A 358 -5.85 18.26 17.27
CA THR A 358 -5.36 19.38 18.10
C THR A 358 -3.88 19.70 17.85
N VAL A 359 -3.03 18.68 17.73
CA VAL A 359 -1.61 18.87 17.40
C VAL A 359 -1.40 19.46 16.01
N LYS A 360 -2.25 19.11 15.03
CA LYS A 360 -2.17 19.68 13.67
C LYS A 360 -2.55 21.15 13.63
N GLU A 361 -3.46 21.60 14.50
CA GLU A 361 -3.86 23.01 14.61
C GLU A 361 -2.74 23.89 15.17
N ASP A 362 -2.02 23.41 16.20
CA ASP A 362 -0.90 24.15 16.78
C ASP A 362 0.24 23.22 17.22
N ARG A 363 1.26 23.12 16.39
CA ARG A 363 2.47 22.30 16.65
C ARG A 363 3.50 23.01 17.55
N THR A 364 3.25 24.24 17.96
CA THR A 364 4.22 25.08 18.69
C THR A 364 4.07 24.99 20.21
N LYS A 365 3.07 24.27 20.71
CA LYS A 365 2.81 24.09 22.14
C LYS A 365 4.03 23.47 22.85
N ALA A 366 4.64 24.24 23.72
CA ALA A 366 5.81 23.82 24.47
C ALA A 366 5.42 22.88 25.61
N VAL A 367 6.23 21.84 25.84
CA VAL A 367 6.10 20.97 27.01
C VAL A 367 6.32 21.81 28.27
N PRO A 368 5.47 21.71 29.30
CA PRO A 368 5.66 22.43 30.59
C PRO A 368 7.05 22.16 31.20
N LEU A 369 7.66 23.19 31.78
CA LEU A 369 9.03 23.10 32.31
C LEU A 369 9.19 22.02 33.38
N HIS A 370 8.22 21.86 34.26
CA HIS A 370 8.21 20.86 35.31
C HIS A 370 8.20 19.40 34.81
N LEU A 371 7.77 19.18 33.54
CA LEU A 371 7.76 17.86 32.91
C LEU A 371 9.04 17.57 32.12
N ARG A 372 9.93 18.55 31.97
CA ARG A 372 11.19 18.38 31.24
C ARG A 372 12.28 17.86 32.17
N ASN A 373 13.06 16.88 31.70
CA ASN A 373 14.22 16.41 32.47
C ASN A 373 15.33 17.49 32.50
N ALA A 374 16.05 17.61 33.62
CA ALA A 374 17.17 18.51 33.81
C ALA A 374 18.50 17.72 34.01
N PRO A 375 19.05 17.03 32.97
CA PRO A 375 20.28 16.24 33.13
C PRO A 375 21.54 17.08 33.26
N THR A 376 21.47 18.37 33.02
CA THR A 376 22.61 19.29 33.14
C THR A 376 22.26 20.49 34.04
N LYS A 377 23.29 21.06 34.70
CA LYS A 377 23.12 22.22 35.57
C LYS A 377 22.51 23.41 34.85
N LEU A 378 22.85 23.62 33.58
CA LEU A 378 22.23 24.65 32.73
C LEU A 378 20.71 24.47 32.57
N MET A 379 20.26 23.23 32.42
CA MET A 379 18.81 22.94 32.30
C MET A 379 18.10 23.16 33.63
N GLU A 380 18.73 22.81 34.72
CA GLU A 380 18.23 23.11 36.07
C GLU A 380 18.12 24.61 36.32
N ASP A 381 19.17 25.39 35.96
CA ASP A 381 19.17 26.85 36.02
C ASP A 381 18.08 27.49 35.11
N LEU A 382 17.68 26.81 34.07
CA LEU A 382 16.56 27.23 33.17
C LEU A 382 15.17 26.80 33.68
N GLY A 383 15.10 26.22 34.92
CA GLY A 383 13.83 25.82 35.55
C GLY A 383 13.23 24.51 35.04
N TYR A 384 14.03 23.64 34.41
CA TYR A 384 13.57 22.30 34.03
C TYR A 384 13.40 21.46 35.27
N SER A 385 12.35 20.63 35.34
CA SER A 385 11.92 19.82 36.50
C SER A 385 11.46 20.64 37.71
N ASP A 386 11.49 21.98 37.67
CA ASP A 386 11.06 22.78 38.79
C ASP A 386 9.56 22.61 39.07
N GLY A 387 9.19 22.26 40.30
CA GLY A 387 7.81 21.98 40.68
C GLY A 387 7.29 20.59 40.29
N TYR A 388 8.10 19.71 39.70
CA TYR A 388 7.67 18.32 39.43
C TYR A 388 7.46 17.57 40.76
N LYS A 389 6.36 16.82 40.82
CA LYS A 389 5.99 15.99 41.97
C LYS A 389 5.92 14.53 41.51
N TYR A 390 6.75 13.68 42.12
CA TYR A 390 6.75 12.26 41.78
C TYR A 390 5.52 11.57 42.39
N ALA A 391 4.59 11.14 41.59
CA ALA A 391 3.28 10.66 42.00
C ALA A 391 3.35 9.47 43.01
N HIS A 392 4.39 8.62 42.95
CA HIS A 392 4.56 7.50 43.86
C HIS A 392 4.86 7.91 45.29
N ASP A 393 5.27 9.15 45.58
CA ASP A 393 5.49 9.69 46.92
C ASP A 393 4.19 10.18 47.58
N TYR A 394 3.07 10.12 46.85
CA TYR A 394 1.78 10.64 47.32
C TYR A 394 0.76 9.51 47.53
N PRO A 395 -0.22 9.71 48.43
CA PRO A 395 -1.29 8.74 48.68
C PRO A 395 -2.05 8.41 47.38
N GLY A 396 -2.28 7.10 47.18
CA GLY A 396 -2.96 6.61 45.97
C GLY A 396 -2.15 6.76 44.67
N HIS A 397 -0.84 7.09 44.78
CA HIS A 397 0.05 7.33 43.64
C HIS A 397 -0.49 8.38 42.66
N PHE A 398 -1.18 9.39 43.22
CA PHE A 398 -1.78 10.48 42.45
C PHE A 398 -1.36 11.84 43.01
N VAL A 399 -1.13 12.78 42.11
CA VAL A 399 -0.85 14.19 42.41
C VAL A 399 -1.63 15.05 41.42
N ASP A 400 -2.34 16.07 41.92
CA ASP A 400 -2.99 17.08 41.10
C ASP A 400 -1.94 18.06 40.54
N LEU A 401 -1.37 17.69 39.40
CA LEU A 401 -0.40 18.47 38.65
C LEU A 401 -0.89 18.63 37.22
N GLU A 402 -0.72 19.80 36.61
CA GLU A 402 -1.10 19.98 35.22
C GLU A 402 -0.06 19.36 34.29
N PHE A 403 -0.50 18.45 33.42
CA PHE A 403 0.36 17.76 32.46
C PHE A 403 0.22 18.30 31.04
N MET A 404 -0.86 19.07 30.78
CA MET A 404 -1.10 19.62 29.44
C MET A 404 -0.26 20.87 29.19
N PRO A 405 0.14 21.12 27.94
CA PRO A 405 0.74 22.40 27.55
C PRO A 405 -0.20 23.57 27.83
N LYS A 406 0.41 24.74 28.05
CA LYS A 406 -0.33 25.98 28.27
C LYS A 406 -1.33 26.24 27.12
N GLY A 407 -2.59 26.46 27.49
CA GLY A 407 -3.71 26.71 26.59
C GLY A 407 -4.40 25.43 26.10
N LEU A 408 -4.03 24.27 26.64
CA LEU A 408 -4.74 22.99 26.46
C LEU A 408 -5.21 22.41 27.80
N GLU A 409 -5.05 23.15 28.90
CA GLU A 409 -5.53 22.75 30.22
C GLU A 409 -7.06 22.52 30.14
N GLY A 410 -7.51 21.42 30.73
CA GLY A 410 -8.94 21.08 30.71
C GLY A 410 -9.42 20.34 29.45
N THR A 411 -8.55 20.14 28.46
CA THR A 411 -8.92 19.38 27.26
C THR A 411 -9.08 17.89 27.59
N VAL A 412 -10.22 17.30 27.20
CA VAL A 412 -10.53 15.89 27.39
C VAL A 412 -10.47 15.18 26.04
N PHE A 413 -9.47 14.33 25.86
CA PHE A 413 -9.35 13.48 24.66
C PHE A 413 -10.03 12.11 24.85
N TYR A 414 -9.83 11.50 26.01
CA TYR A 414 -10.39 10.20 26.33
C TYR A 414 -11.69 10.35 27.12
N GLU A 415 -12.78 9.83 26.57
CA GLU A 415 -14.11 9.78 27.19
C GLU A 415 -14.55 8.32 27.29
N PRO A 416 -14.59 7.70 28.48
CA PRO A 416 -14.99 6.31 28.67
C PRO A 416 -16.41 6.03 28.16
N ALA A 417 -16.57 4.96 27.37
CA ALA A 417 -17.87 4.50 26.89
C ALA A 417 -18.64 3.72 27.99
N PRO A 418 -19.98 3.65 27.88
CA PRO A 418 -20.80 2.93 28.86
C PRO A 418 -20.68 1.41 28.67
N ASN A 419 -19.67 0.80 29.27
CA ASN A 419 -19.48 -0.64 29.37
C ASN A 419 -18.79 -1.00 30.70
N PRO A 420 -18.93 -2.25 31.19
CA PRO A 420 -18.48 -2.63 32.54
C PRO A 420 -16.98 -2.40 32.80
N HIS A 421 -16.11 -2.44 31.78
CA HIS A 421 -14.69 -2.19 31.96
C HIS A 421 -14.40 -0.69 32.04
N GLU A 422 -14.92 0.09 31.10
CA GLU A 422 -14.68 1.53 31.08
C GLU A 422 -15.46 2.28 32.18
N ASP A 423 -16.55 1.75 32.72
CA ASP A 423 -17.22 2.28 33.90
C ASP A 423 -16.26 2.26 35.13
N ARG A 424 -15.44 1.20 35.28
CA ARG A 424 -14.41 1.14 36.34
C ARG A 424 -13.32 2.16 36.12
N LEU A 425 -12.87 2.33 34.86
CA LEU A 425 -11.89 3.36 34.50
C LEU A 425 -12.45 4.76 34.75
N LYS A 426 -13.71 5.00 34.41
CA LYS A 426 -14.40 6.26 34.65
C LYS A 426 -14.46 6.57 36.14
N ALA A 427 -14.83 5.61 36.97
CA ALA A 427 -14.88 5.79 38.43
C ALA A 427 -13.50 6.16 39.01
N TYR A 428 -12.43 5.49 38.56
CA TYR A 428 -11.05 5.82 38.95
C TYR A 428 -10.64 7.21 38.47
N LEU A 429 -10.89 7.55 37.21
CA LEU A 429 -10.57 8.85 36.64
C LEU A 429 -11.35 9.97 37.32
N LYS A 430 -12.61 9.75 37.69
CA LYS A 430 -13.40 10.72 38.45
C LYS A 430 -12.83 10.97 39.84
N ALA A 431 -12.28 9.95 40.50
CA ALA A 431 -11.62 10.09 41.79
C ALA A 431 -10.30 10.88 41.68
N CYS A 432 -9.53 10.67 40.64
CA CYS A 432 -8.27 11.38 40.39
C CYS A 432 -8.48 12.78 39.79
N TRP A 433 -9.33 12.88 38.79
CA TRP A 433 -9.52 14.10 37.97
C TRP A 433 -10.97 14.56 37.95
N PRO A 434 -11.57 14.94 39.10
CA PRO A 434 -12.98 15.37 39.18
C PRO A 434 -13.27 16.61 38.34
N LYS A 435 -12.25 17.41 37.98
CA LYS A 435 -12.34 18.57 37.10
C LYS A 435 -12.54 18.22 35.62
N TYR A 436 -12.18 17.01 35.21
CA TYR A 436 -12.30 16.54 33.80
C TYR A 436 -13.41 15.49 33.63
N TYR A 437 -13.64 14.66 34.65
CA TYR A 437 -14.61 13.55 34.59
C TYR A 437 -15.73 13.78 35.58
N VAL A 438 -16.86 14.24 35.13
CA VAL A 438 -18.06 14.56 35.94
C VAL A 438 -18.92 13.31 36.18
#